data_93a359e126cfdee7abef9b4e9c8def4e
#
_entry.id   93a359e126cfdee7abef9b4e9c8def4e
#
_cell.length_a   1.000
_cell.length_b   1.000
_cell.length_c   1.000
_cell.angle_alpha   90.00
_cell.angle_beta   90.00
_cell.angle_gamma   90.00
#
_symmetry.space_group_name_H-M   'P 1'
#
loop_
_entity.id
_entity.type
_entity.pdbx_description
1 polymer ?
#
loop_
_entity_poly.entity_id
_entity_poly.type
_entity_poly.pdbx_seq_one_letter_code
_entity_poly.pdbx_strand_id
1 'polypeptide(L)'
;MLRWEAAAPSGAQAADLRGAGLAVVPAAVVPAAADAGSLGGPVPYLLVHGLASNARLWDGVAPRLAAAGHPVAAVDLRGHGRSDKPDGGYDFATISEDLRALIAALGFERPVLVGQSWGAGVVLDFGVRHPDLTRGIVLVDGGLNDLRDAFPTWEICWQRLAPPQLVGLPLGDVEGYFRQNHADWPEEGFEGSLANFEIRPDRTIAPWLTRDRHRAILEAMWGQRTAELWAALRVPVLIVPVDGGETDWTKAKHAGAEAAEAALGGSGVPGRVWWFKGDHDIHAQRPAELAEALLAADREGLFSGAVTE
;
A
#
# COMPACT_ATOMS: atom_id res chain seq x y z
N MET A 1 -17.74 -13.59 -16.65
CA MET A 1 -18.42 -12.72 -15.67
C MET A 1 -18.37 -13.45 -14.33
N LEU A 2 -17.26 -13.33 -13.60
CA LEU A 2 -17.09 -13.93 -12.28
C LEU A 2 -17.59 -12.89 -11.25
N ARG A 3 -18.74 -13.15 -10.65
CA ARG A 3 -19.20 -12.38 -9.49
C ARG A 3 -18.46 -12.92 -8.28
N TRP A 4 -17.60 -12.09 -7.70
CA TRP A 4 -17.10 -12.30 -6.35
C TRP A 4 -18.21 -11.92 -5.37
N GLU A 5 -18.93 -12.91 -4.86
CA GLU A 5 -19.74 -12.73 -3.65
C GLU A 5 -18.78 -12.83 -2.46
N ALA A 6 -18.35 -11.67 -1.96
CA ALA A 6 -17.61 -11.59 -0.74
C ALA A 6 -18.48 -12.11 0.41
N ALA A 7 -18.02 -13.13 1.12
CA ALA A 7 -18.59 -13.47 2.42
C ALA A 7 -18.44 -12.26 3.32
N ALA A 8 -19.55 -11.61 3.66
CA ALA A 8 -19.55 -10.48 4.58
C ALA A 8 -18.97 -10.94 5.92
N PRO A 9 -18.11 -10.14 6.58
CA PRO A 9 -17.69 -10.43 7.94
C PRO A 9 -18.91 -10.59 8.84
N SER A 10 -18.82 -11.47 9.83
CA SER A 10 -19.92 -11.68 10.80
C SER A 10 -20.36 -10.32 11.37
N GLY A 11 -21.66 -10.13 11.64
CA GLY A 11 -22.26 -8.82 11.91
C GLY A 11 -21.59 -7.97 13.02
N ALA A 12 -20.84 -8.58 13.94
CA ALA A 12 -20.07 -7.89 14.99
C ALA A 12 -18.79 -7.20 14.41
N GLN A 13 -18.06 -7.84 13.49
CA GLN A 13 -16.87 -7.25 12.87
C GLN A 13 -17.20 -6.07 11.96
N ALA A 14 -18.32 -6.12 11.25
CA ALA A 14 -18.75 -5.02 10.39
C ALA A 14 -19.19 -3.76 11.17
N ALA A 15 -19.63 -3.90 12.42
CA ALA A 15 -20.04 -2.77 13.28
C ALA A 15 -18.84 -1.99 13.82
N ASP A 16 -17.76 -2.67 14.20
CA ASP A 16 -16.55 -2.02 14.73
C ASP A 16 -15.76 -1.30 13.62
N LEU A 17 -15.73 -1.85 12.42
CA LEU A 17 -15.08 -1.21 11.26
C LEU A 17 -15.75 0.11 10.87
N ARG A 18 -17.08 0.23 11.03
CA ARG A 18 -17.80 1.50 10.80
C ARG A 18 -17.46 2.58 11.82
N GLY A 19 -17.09 2.19 13.05
CA GLY A 19 -16.65 3.12 14.10
C GLY A 19 -15.28 3.74 13.83
N ALA A 20 -14.40 3.07 13.06
CA ALA A 20 -13.08 3.56 12.68
C ALA A 20 -13.08 4.44 11.42
N GLY A 21 -14.22 4.57 10.71
CA GLY A 21 -14.34 5.39 9.50
C GLY A 21 -13.56 4.88 8.28
N LEU A 22 -13.05 3.65 8.35
CA LEU A 22 -12.29 3.02 7.27
C LEU A 22 -13.13 1.96 6.56
N ALA A 23 -13.16 1.98 5.24
CA ALA A 23 -13.68 0.89 4.43
C ALA A 23 -12.57 -0.11 4.12
N VAL A 24 -12.84 -1.36 4.44
CA VAL A 24 -12.02 -2.49 4.02
C VAL A 24 -12.74 -3.16 2.87
N VAL A 25 -12.05 -3.34 1.76
CA VAL A 25 -12.45 -4.30 0.74
C VAL A 25 -11.92 -5.64 1.24
N PRO A 26 -12.78 -6.54 1.73
CA PRO A 26 -12.31 -7.86 2.07
C PRO A 26 -11.89 -8.55 0.78
N ALA A 27 -10.60 -8.56 0.51
CA ALA A 27 -10.05 -9.60 -0.33
C ALA A 27 -10.17 -10.85 0.51
N ALA A 28 -11.15 -11.69 0.22
CA ALA A 28 -11.50 -12.89 0.94
C ALA A 28 -10.76 -13.06 2.28
N VAL A 29 -11.40 -12.75 3.41
CA VAL A 29 -10.96 -13.31 4.69
C VAL A 29 -11.18 -14.82 4.54
N VAL A 30 -10.17 -15.51 4.03
CA VAL A 30 -10.17 -16.98 4.06
C VAL A 30 -9.88 -17.31 5.51
N PRO A 31 -10.83 -17.91 6.24
CA PRO A 31 -10.51 -18.44 7.55
C PRO A 31 -9.36 -19.45 7.35
N ALA A 32 -8.31 -19.31 8.14
CA ALA A 32 -7.18 -20.22 8.12
C ALA A 32 -7.72 -21.68 8.11
N ALA A 33 -7.31 -22.46 7.12
CA ALA A 33 -7.57 -23.89 7.14
C ALA A 33 -6.88 -24.45 8.39
N ALA A 34 -7.65 -25.13 9.23
CA ALA A 34 -7.22 -25.66 10.52
C ALA A 34 -6.32 -26.89 10.37
N ASP A 35 -5.22 -26.79 9.66
CA ASP A 35 -4.18 -27.83 9.60
C ASP A 35 -2.83 -27.18 9.30
N ALA A 36 -2.23 -26.59 10.32
CA ALA A 36 -0.86 -26.11 10.25
C ALA A 36 0.00 -26.87 11.24
N GLY A 37 0.59 -27.95 10.78
CA GLY A 37 1.68 -28.65 11.46
C GLY A 37 3.02 -27.89 11.40
N SER A 38 3.03 -26.57 11.30
CA SER A 38 4.23 -25.74 11.40
C SER A 38 4.10 -24.76 12.58
N LEU A 39 5.19 -24.45 13.24
CA LEU A 39 5.35 -23.58 14.41
C LEU A 39 4.97 -22.10 14.12
N GLY A 40 3.77 -21.84 13.60
CA GLY A 40 3.23 -20.50 13.34
C GLY A 40 2.11 -20.64 12.31
N GLY A 41 0.89 -20.26 12.69
CA GLY A 41 -0.25 -20.20 11.76
C GLY A 41 0.03 -19.24 10.59
N PRO A 42 -0.85 -19.23 9.56
CA PRO A 42 -0.65 -18.39 8.36
C PRO A 42 -0.56 -16.92 8.74
N VAL A 43 0.47 -16.25 8.20
CA VAL A 43 0.75 -14.84 8.46
C VAL A 43 -0.32 -13.96 7.79
N PRO A 44 -1.02 -13.06 8.51
CA PRO A 44 -1.94 -12.13 7.88
C PRO A 44 -1.20 -11.07 7.06
N TYR A 45 -1.80 -10.60 5.96
CA TYR A 45 -1.31 -9.48 5.16
C TYR A 45 -2.31 -8.32 5.18
N LEU A 46 -1.81 -7.10 5.40
CA LEU A 46 -2.58 -5.87 5.25
C LEU A 46 -1.98 -5.04 4.10
N LEU A 47 -2.77 -4.84 3.03
CA LEU A 47 -2.34 -4.20 1.80
C LEU A 47 -2.80 -2.73 1.79
N VAL A 48 -1.84 -1.83 1.61
CA VAL A 48 -2.01 -0.37 1.74
C VAL A 48 -1.63 0.30 0.42
N HIS A 49 -2.59 0.97 -0.19
CA HIS A 49 -2.43 1.61 -1.50
C HIS A 49 -1.64 2.93 -1.46
N GLY A 50 -1.26 3.43 -2.64
CA GLY A 50 -0.58 4.70 -2.84
C GLY A 50 -1.50 5.94 -2.81
N LEU A 51 -0.92 7.12 -3.01
CA LEU A 51 -1.66 8.38 -3.09
C LEU A 51 -2.57 8.40 -4.33
N ALA A 52 -3.81 8.87 -4.15
CA ALA A 52 -4.86 8.91 -5.16
C ALA A 52 -5.22 7.53 -5.76
N SER A 53 -5.02 6.48 -4.99
CA SER A 53 -5.26 5.09 -5.32
C SER A 53 -6.40 4.50 -4.46
N ASN A 54 -6.56 3.19 -4.44
CA ASN A 54 -7.58 2.50 -3.65
C ASN A 54 -7.23 1.01 -3.44
N ALA A 55 -7.98 0.34 -2.56
CA ALA A 55 -7.77 -1.06 -2.21
C ALA A 55 -7.91 -2.04 -3.40
N ARG A 56 -8.73 -1.72 -4.43
CA ARG A 56 -8.97 -2.60 -5.56
C ARG A 56 -7.78 -2.75 -6.51
N LEU A 57 -6.78 -1.86 -6.44
CA LEU A 57 -5.52 -2.07 -7.17
C LEU A 57 -4.74 -3.30 -6.67
N TRP A 58 -5.12 -3.83 -5.50
CA TRP A 58 -4.61 -5.08 -4.96
C TRP A 58 -5.43 -6.32 -5.35
N ASP A 59 -6.50 -6.17 -6.17
CA ASP A 59 -7.40 -7.26 -6.58
C ASP A 59 -6.65 -8.40 -7.31
N GLY A 60 -5.52 -8.10 -7.91
CA GLY A 60 -4.65 -9.12 -8.52
C GLY A 60 -3.71 -9.83 -7.52
N VAL A 61 -3.25 -9.16 -6.48
CA VAL A 61 -2.31 -9.71 -5.48
C VAL A 61 -3.03 -10.46 -4.37
N ALA A 62 -4.04 -9.84 -3.79
CA ALA A 62 -4.71 -10.34 -2.59
C ALA A 62 -5.29 -11.75 -2.73
N PRO A 63 -5.99 -12.13 -3.84
CA PRO A 63 -6.50 -13.49 -4.00
C PRO A 63 -5.40 -14.54 -4.10
N ARG A 64 -4.22 -14.17 -4.59
CA ARG A 64 -3.08 -15.09 -4.70
C ARG A 64 -2.46 -15.40 -3.34
N LEU A 65 -2.34 -14.40 -2.48
CA LEU A 65 -1.92 -14.59 -1.07
C LEU A 65 -2.96 -15.41 -0.30
N ALA A 66 -4.26 -15.13 -0.51
CA ALA A 66 -5.35 -15.86 0.10
C ALA A 66 -5.39 -17.33 -0.36
N ALA A 67 -5.14 -17.61 -1.64
CA ALA A 67 -5.05 -18.98 -2.18
C ALA A 67 -3.86 -19.77 -1.60
N ALA A 68 -2.81 -19.08 -1.15
CA ALA A 68 -1.69 -19.67 -0.42
C ALA A 68 -2.00 -19.91 1.09
N GLY A 69 -3.20 -19.56 1.55
CA GLY A 69 -3.67 -19.81 2.92
C GLY A 69 -3.51 -18.64 3.89
N HIS A 70 -3.06 -17.47 3.44
CA HIS A 70 -2.86 -16.29 4.28
C HIS A 70 -4.15 -15.49 4.44
N PRO A 71 -4.54 -15.03 5.65
CA PRO A 71 -5.55 -13.99 5.81
C PRO A 71 -5.08 -12.69 5.15
N VAL A 72 -5.93 -12.06 4.33
CA VAL A 72 -5.55 -10.85 3.57
C VAL A 72 -6.65 -9.81 3.66
N ALA A 73 -6.28 -8.56 3.88
CA ALA A 73 -7.16 -7.42 3.74
C ALA A 73 -6.47 -6.30 2.95
N ALA A 74 -7.20 -5.62 2.08
CA ALA A 74 -6.78 -4.38 1.44
C ALA A 74 -7.67 -3.24 1.95
N VAL A 75 -7.07 -2.10 2.30
CA VAL A 75 -7.77 -0.97 2.91
C VAL A 75 -7.85 0.21 1.95
N ASP A 76 -9.02 0.86 1.89
CA ASP A 76 -9.10 2.24 1.43
C ASP A 76 -8.68 3.14 2.59
N LEU A 77 -7.56 3.85 2.48
CA LEU A 77 -7.14 4.80 3.51
C LEU A 77 -8.12 5.99 3.58
N ARG A 78 -8.15 6.70 4.71
CA ARG A 78 -8.97 7.91 4.86
C ARG A 78 -8.86 8.83 3.64
N GLY A 79 -9.95 9.43 3.21
CA GLY A 79 -10.03 10.29 2.03
C GLY A 79 -10.14 9.57 0.70
N HIS A 80 -9.85 8.25 0.64
CA HIS A 80 -9.83 7.45 -0.59
C HIS A 80 -11.02 6.49 -0.68
N GLY A 81 -11.28 6.02 -1.89
CA GLY A 81 -12.23 4.96 -2.18
C GLY A 81 -13.56 5.11 -1.43
N ARG A 82 -13.93 4.12 -0.65
CA ARG A 82 -15.18 4.07 0.13
C ARG A 82 -15.02 4.47 1.60
N SER A 83 -13.78 4.72 2.06
CA SER A 83 -13.53 5.19 3.42
C SER A 83 -14.03 6.61 3.64
N ASP A 84 -14.18 6.99 4.91
CA ASP A 84 -14.56 8.33 5.32
C ASP A 84 -13.58 9.38 4.79
N LYS A 85 -14.09 10.58 4.56
CA LYS A 85 -13.38 11.67 3.93
C LYS A 85 -13.34 12.90 4.84
N PRO A 86 -12.68 12.80 6.02
CA PRO A 86 -12.57 13.91 6.96
C PRO A 86 -11.80 15.08 6.34
N ASP A 87 -11.95 16.27 6.90
CA ASP A 87 -11.27 17.48 6.40
C ASP A 87 -9.81 17.58 6.86
N GLY A 88 -9.36 16.72 7.78
CA GLY A 88 -7.99 16.72 8.30
C GLY A 88 -7.51 15.33 8.74
N GLY A 89 -6.31 15.30 9.35
CA GLY A 89 -5.69 14.06 9.82
C GLY A 89 -5.04 13.24 8.72
N TYR A 90 -4.41 13.90 7.77
CA TYR A 90 -3.71 13.26 6.64
C TYR A 90 -2.20 13.14 6.87
N ASP A 91 -1.74 13.36 8.10
CA ASP A 91 -0.37 13.10 8.52
C ASP A 91 -0.13 11.61 8.81
N PHE A 92 1.14 11.19 8.74
CA PHE A 92 1.52 9.78 8.91
C PHE A 92 1.13 9.22 10.28
N ALA A 93 1.23 10.02 11.35
CA ALA A 93 0.88 9.56 12.69
C ALA A 93 -0.62 9.20 12.80
N THR A 94 -1.49 10.06 12.28
CA THR A 94 -2.93 9.81 12.25
C THR A 94 -3.28 8.59 11.41
N ILE A 95 -2.64 8.42 10.24
CA ILE A 95 -2.88 7.26 9.37
C ILE A 95 -2.34 5.97 10.01
N SER A 96 -1.20 6.02 10.69
CA SER A 96 -0.69 4.87 11.46
C SER A 96 -1.65 4.44 12.56
N GLU A 97 -2.30 5.38 13.25
CA GLU A 97 -3.33 5.06 14.25
C GLU A 97 -4.59 4.45 13.62
N ASP A 98 -4.99 4.89 12.42
CA ASP A 98 -6.07 4.23 11.67
C ASP A 98 -5.74 2.77 11.36
N LEU A 99 -4.51 2.50 10.88
CA LEU A 99 -4.08 1.13 10.62
C LEU A 99 -4.03 0.28 11.88
N ARG A 100 -3.57 0.85 13.01
CA ARG A 100 -3.57 0.17 14.31
C ARG A 100 -4.99 -0.23 14.71
N ALA A 101 -5.95 0.69 14.62
CA ALA A 101 -7.34 0.42 14.92
C ALA A 101 -7.95 -0.64 13.99
N LEU A 102 -7.61 -0.57 12.69
CA LEU A 102 -8.05 -1.54 11.71
C LEU A 102 -7.50 -2.94 11.96
N ILE A 103 -6.21 -3.09 12.28
CA ILE A 103 -5.58 -4.37 12.62
C ILE A 103 -6.29 -5.01 13.79
N ALA A 104 -6.60 -4.23 14.86
CA ALA A 104 -7.34 -4.71 16.00
C ALA A 104 -8.77 -5.15 15.63
N ALA A 105 -9.47 -4.35 14.80
CA ALA A 105 -10.84 -4.66 14.37
C ALA A 105 -10.92 -5.89 13.45
N LEU A 106 -9.88 -6.13 12.64
CA LEU A 106 -9.76 -7.35 11.82
C LEU A 106 -9.40 -8.60 12.64
N GLY A 107 -8.95 -8.43 13.87
CA GLY A 107 -8.41 -9.52 14.68
C GLY A 107 -7.10 -10.10 14.11
N PHE A 108 -6.37 -9.31 13.33
CA PHE A 108 -5.08 -9.73 12.80
C PHE A 108 -4.01 -9.68 13.88
N GLU A 109 -3.35 -10.81 14.10
CA GLU A 109 -2.22 -10.87 15.01
C GLU A 109 -0.93 -10.62 14.24
N ARG A 110 -0.34 -9.44 14.45
CA ARG A 110 0.92 -9.01 13.85
C ARG A 110 0.98 -9.28 12.33
N PRO A 111 0.15 -8.63 11.50
CA PRO A 111 0.20 -8.83 10.05
C PRO A 111 1.52 -8.31 9.45
N VAL A 112 1.89 -8.83 8.28
CA VAL A 112 2.83 -8.14 7.38
C VAL A 112 2.08 -7.01 6.69
N LEU A 113 2.57 -5.77 6.82
CA LEU A 113 1.99 -4.62 6.14
C LEU A 113 2.71 -4.40 4.80
N VAL A 114 1.95 -4.36 3.72
CA VAL A 114 2.47 -4.16 2.36
C VAL A 114 1.97 -2.80 1.86
N GLY A 115 2.87 -1.84 1.66
CA GLY A 115 2.51 -0.51 1.19
C GLY A 115 3.11 -0.18 -0.17
N GLN A 116 2.33 0.47 -1.05
CA GLN A 116 2.79 0.91 -2.36
C GLN A 116 2.93 2.44 -2.38
N SER A 117 4.01 2.97 -2.96
CA SER A 117 4.23 4.41 -3.13
C SER A 117 4.11 5.18 -1.81
N TRP A 118 3.13 6.10 -1.68
CA TRP A 118 2.81 6.75 -0.40
C TRP A 118 2.49 5.72 0.69
N GLY A 119 1.76 4.65 0.38
CA GLY A 119 1.49 3.56 1.30
C GLY A 119 2.77 2.90 1.84
N ALA A 120 3.85 2.88 1.06
CA ALA A 120 5.16 2.41 1.55
C ALA A 120 5.71 3.34 2.65
N GLY A 121 5.59 4.66 2.48
CA GLY A 121 5.91 5.62 3.54
C GLY A 121 5.04 5.46 4.79
N VAL A 122 3.74 5.12 4.59
CA VAL A 122 2.81 4.84 5.69
C VAL A 122 3.21 3.59 6.48
N VAL A 123 3.50 2.47 5.80
CA VAL A 123 3.87 1.23 6.52
C VAL A 123 5.28 1.31 7.12
N LEU A 124 6.18 2.12 6.55
CA LEU A 124 7.47 2.42 7.16
C LEU A 124 7.30 3.19 8.47
N ASP A 125 6.49 4.26 8.48
CA ASP A 125 6.14 5.01 9.69
C ASP A 125 5.46 4.12 10.73
N PHE A 126 4.53 3.25 10.29
CA PHE A 126 3.86 2.28 11.15
C PHE A 126 4.85 1.30 11.80
N GLY A 127 5.77 0.74 11.02
CA GLY A 127 6.78 -0.21 11.53
C GLY A 127 7.71 0.42 12.57
N VAL A 128 7.95 1.73 12.48
CA VAL A 128 8.72 2.48 13.49
C VAL A 128 7.88 2.77 14.75
N ARG A 129 6.61 3.19 14.57
CA ARG A 129 5.73 3.58 15.70
C ARG A 129 5.19 2.38 16.48
N HIS A 130 4.91 1.29 15.79
CA HIS A 130 4.21 0.12 16.33
C HIS A 130 4.93 -1.19 15.99
N PRO A 131 6.23 -1.34 16.34
CA PRO A 131 7.02 -2.52 15.95
C PRO A 131 6.42 -3.82 16.50
N ASP A 132 5.77 -3.77 17.65
CA ASP A 132 5.15 -4.95 18.28
C ASP A 132 3.86 -5.41 17.58
N LEU A 133 3.27 -4.58 16.73
CA LEU A 133 2.01 -4.85 16.05
C LEU A 133 2.18 -5.39 14.62
N THR A 134 3.42 -5.59 14.15
CA THR A 134 3.70 -6.17 12.84
C THR A 134 4.82 -7.21 12.90
N ARG A 135 4.78 -8.19 12.03
CA ARG A 135 5.90 -9.14 11.82
C ARG A 135 6.97 -8.56 10.90
N GLY A 136 6.61 -7.58 10.09
CA GLY A 136 7.47 -6.93 9.14
C GLY A 136 6.68 -6.08 8.15
N ILE A 137 7.40 -5.35 7.33
CA ILE A 137 6.82 -4.45 6.34
C ILE A 137 7.36 -4.75 4.94
N VAL A 138 6.56 -4.41 3.93
CA VAL A 138 6.98 -4.48 2.53
C VAL A 138 6.77 -3.12 1.89
N LEU A 139 7.81 -2.59 1.28
CA LEU A 139 7.82 -1.28 0.64
C LEU A 139 7.84 -1.48 -0.88
N VAL A 140 6.69 -1.30 -1.52
CA VAL A 140 6.54 -1.44 -2.98
C VAL A 140 6.68 -0.06 -3.62
N ASP A 141 7.78 0.16 -4.27
CA ASP A 141 8.15 1.36 -5.03
C ASP A 141 7.93 2.69 -4.29
N GLY A 142 8.32 2.74 -3.02
CA GLY A 142 8.22 3.91 -2.16
C GLY A 142 9.00 3.79 -0.85
N GLY A 143 8.99 4.83 -0.02
CA GLY A 143 9.64 4.84 1.30
C GLY A 143 11.17 4.88 1.27
N LEU A 144 11.78 5.19 0.12
CA LEU A 144 13.24 5.20 -0.06
C LEU A 144 13.87 6.59 0.00
N ASN A 145 13.16 7.60 -0.46
CA ASN A 145 13.71 8.95 -0.65
C ASN A 145 12.78 10.01 -0.05
N ASP A 146 13.37 11.08 0.44
CA ASP A 146 12.65 12.28 0.83
C ASP A 146 12.22 13.07 -0.42
N LEU A 147 10.98 13.53 -0.48
CA LEU A 147 10.55 14.42 -1.57
C LEU A 147 11.32 15.74 -1.61
N ARG A 148 11.89 16.18 -0.48
CA ARG A 148 12.73 17.38 -0.40
C ARG A 148 14.02 17.28 -1.19
N ASP A 149 14.52 16.07 -1.43
CA ASP A 149 15.73 15.87 -2.23
C ASP A 149 15.45 16.10 -3.71
N ALA A 150 14.25 15.73 -4.18
CA ALA A 150 13.81 15.97 -5.55
C ALA A 150 13.20 17.36 -5.76
N PHE A 151 12.58 17.93 -4.72
CA PHE A 151 11.86 19.19 -4.77
C PHE A 151 12.30 20.11 -3.62
N PRO A 152 13.20 21.06 -3.86
CA PRO A 152 13.83 21.86 -2.80
C PRO A 152 12.86 22.79 -2.05
N THR A 153 11.70 23.12 -2.65
CA THR A 153 10.64 23.87 -1.97
C THR A 153 9.29 23.20 -2.11
N TRP A 154 8.38 23.45 -1.17
CA TRP A 154 7.03 22.95 -1.21
C TRP A 154 6.27 23.38 -2.47
N GLU A 155 6.46 24.62 -2.89
CA GLU A 155 5.80 25.18 -4.08
C GLU A 155 6.19 24.40 -5.34
N ILE A 156 7.46 24.05 -5.49
CA ILE A 156 7.95 23.22 -6.60
C ILE A 156 7.37 21.81 -6.52
N CYS A 157 7.39 21.23 -5.32
CA CYS A 157 6.79 19.90 -5.10
C CYS A 157 5.31 19.89 -5.51
N TRP A 158 4.53 20.84 -4.99
CA TRP A 158 3.12 20.95 -5.34
C TRP A 158 2.89 21.20 -6.83
N GLN A 159 3.65 22.09 -7.44
CA GLN A 159 3.52 22.38 -8.88
C GLN A 159 3.78 21.14 -9.74
N ARG A 160 4.68 20.26 -9.33
CA ARG A 160 5.09 19.08 -10.09
C ARG A 160 4.20 17.85 -9.83
N LEU A 161 3.70 17.70 -8.61
CA LEU A 161 2.98 16.51 -8.17
C LEU A 161 1.47 16.77 -7.91
N ALA A 162 0.99 18.01 -8.12
CA ALA A 162 -0.43 18.29 -8.00
C ALA A 162 -1.25 17.45 -9.02
N PRO A 163 -2.36 16.85 -8.60
CA PRO A 163 -3.18 16.06 -9.51
C PRO A 163 -3.82 16.96 -10.58
N PRO A 164 -4.03 16.44 -11.79
CA PRO A 164 -4.76 17.15 -12.82
C PRO A 164 -6.22 17.38 -12.42
N GLN A 165 -6.91 18.27 -13.14
CA GLN A 165 -8.34 18.50 -12.97
C GLN A 165 -9.12 17.41 -13.73
N LEU A 166 -9.65 16.44 -12.99
CA LEU A 166 -10.33 15.28 -13.56
C LEU A 166 -11.85 15.32 -13.36
N VAL A 167 -12.34 16.21 -12.48
CA VAL A 167 -13.78 16.31 -12.19
C VAL A 167 -14.55 16.72 -13.45
N GLY A 168 -15.54 15.91 -13.83
CA GLY A 168 -16.39 16.17 -14.99
C GLY A 168 -15.86 15.61 -16.31
N LEU A 169 -14.71 14.94 -16.32
CA LEU A 169 -14.26 14.23 -17.53
C LEU A 169 -15.21 13.07 -17.85
N PRO A 170 -15.50 12.82 -19.15
CA PRO A 170 -16.25 11.65 -19.56
C PRO A 170 -15.54 10.36 -19.16
N LEU A 171 -16.29 9.38 -18.63
CA LEU A 171 -15.73 8.08 -18.23
C LEU A 171 -15.03 7.40 -19.42
N GLY A 172 -15.58 7.45 -20.63
CA GLY A 172 -14.99 6.83 -21.81
C GLY A 172 -13.60 7.36 -22.16
N ASP A 173 -13.34 8.65 -21.92
CA ASP A 173 -12.02 9.26 -22.15
C ASP A 173 -10.99 8.72 -21.13
N VAL A 174 -11.42 8.54 -19.89
CA VAL A 174 -10.58 8.00 -18.81
C VAL A 174 -10.30 6.51 -19.03
N GLU A 175 -11.30 5.72 -19.42
CA GLU A 175 -11.15 4.32 -19.82
C GLU A 175 -10.16 4.19 -20.99
N GLY A 176 -10.34 5.02 -22.02
CA GLY A 176 -9.44 5.05 -23.19
C GLY A 176 -8.00 5.39 -22.81
N TYR A 177 -7.81 6.37 -21.91
CA TYR A 177 -6.49 6.75 -21.41
C TYR A 177 -5.80 5.60 -20.68
N PHE A 178 -6.48 4.95 -19.73
CA PHE A 178 -5.90 3.82 -19.00
C PHE A 178 -5.56 2.65 -19.92
N ARG A 179 -6.45 2.26 -20.83
CA ARG A 179 -6.18 1.17 -21.76
C ARG A 179 -5.03 1.45 -22.72
N GLN A 180 -4.85 2.70 -23.12
CA GLN A 180 -3.75 3.10 -24.00
C GLN A 180 -2.40 3.14 -23.28
N ASN A 181 -2.38 3.63 -22.02
CA ASN A 181 -1.13 3.84 -21.30
C ASN A 181 -0.70 2.62 -20.46
N HIS A 182 -1.63 1.68 -20.19
CA HIS A 182 -1.39 0.46 -19.43
C HIS A 182 -1.88 -0.78 -20.19
N ALA A 183 -1.49 -0.88 -21.46
CA ALA A 183 -1.96 -1.94 -22.37
C ALA A 183 -1.53 -3.36 -21.95
N ASP A 184 -0.49 -3.47 -21.15
CA ASP A 184 0.05 -4.72 -20.60
C ASP A 184 -0.48 -5.06 -19.19
N TRP A 185 -1.39 -4.24 -18.64
CA TRP A 185 -1.99 -4.54 -17.36
C TRP A 185 -3.12 -5.56 -17.51
N PRO A 186 -3.27 -6.48 -16.55
CA PRO A 186 -4.42 -7.37 -16.48
C PRO A 186 -5.71 -6.59 -16.18
N GLU A 187 -6.87 -7.17 -16.47
CA GLU A 187 -8.17 -6.49 -16.36
C GLU A 187 -8.46 -6.01 -14.92
N GLU A 188 -8.06 -6.79 -13.91
CA GLU A 188 -8.19 -6.39 -12.51
C GLU A 188 -7.42 -5.10 -12.16
N GLY A 189 -6.27 -4.87 -12.78
CA GLY A 189 -5.49 -3.63 -12.62
C GLY A 189 -6.19 -2.44 -13.27
N PHE A 190 -6.75 -2.64 -14.46
CA PHE A 190 -7.55 -1.64 -15.16
C PHE A 190 -8.81 -1.28 -14.36
N GLU A 191 -9.59 -2.26 -13.90
CA GLU A 191 -10.79 -2.01 -13.07
C GLU A 191 -10.45 -1.35 -11.74
N GLY A 192 -9.32 -1.73 -11.11
CA GLY A 192 -8.80 -1.10 -9.91
C GLY A 192 -8.48 0.38 -10.14
N SER A 193 -7.91 0.74 -11.30
CA SER A 193 -7.64 2.14 -11.65
C SER A 193 -8.92 2.97 -11.82
N LEU A 194 -9.95 2.41 -12.42
CA LEU A 194 -11.26 3.07 -12.54
C LEU A 194 -11.95 3.26 -11.18
N ALA A 195 -11.68 2.40 -10.22
CA ALA A 195 -12.23 2.52 -8.87
C ALA A 195 -11.68 3.72 -8.07
N ASN A 196 -10.67 4.43 -8.58
CA ASN A 196 -10.22 5.72 -8.03
C ASN A 196 -11.27 6.83 -8.16
N PHE A 197 -12.31 6.59 -8.93
CA PHE A 197 -13.31 7.60 -9.28
C PHE A 197 -14.72 7.20 -8.85
N GLU A 198 -15.48 8.18 -8.43
CA GLU A 198 -16.93 8.14 -8.45
C GLU A 198 -17.39 8.26 -9.91
N ILE A 199 -18.20 7.33 -10.37
CA ILE A 199 -18.85 7.41 -11.68
C ILE A 199 -20.24 8.02 -11.46
N ARG A 200 -20.47 9.18 -12.02
CA ARG A 200 -21.72 9.94 -11.88
C ARG A 200 -22.81 9.43 -12.84
N PRO A 201 -24.09 9.75 -12.58
CA PRO A 201 -25.20 9.34 -13.44
C PRO A 201 -25.10 9.83 -14.89
N ASP A 202 -24.44 10.97 -15.12
CA ASP A 202 -24.18 11.56 -16.44
C ASP A 202 -22.97 10.94 -17.15
N ARG A 203 -22.38 9.87 -16.56
CA ARG A 203 -21.17 9.21 -17.03
C ARG A 203 -19.93 10.10 -17.05
N THR A 204 -19.87 11.10 -16.19
CA THR A 204 -18.63 11.78 -15.85
C THR A 204 -18.01 11.20 -14.60
N ILE A 205 -16.73 11.50 -14.36
CA ILE A 205 -16.00 11.04 -13.18
C ILE A 205 -15.75 12.16 -12.17
N ALA A 206 -15.53 11.77 -10.92
CA ALA A 206 -14.92 12.60 -9.89
C ALA A 206 -13.94 11.74 -9.06
N PRO A 207 -12.67 12.16 -8.86
CA PRO A 207 -11.79 11.47 -7.94
C PRO A 207 -12.37 11.40 -6.53
N TRP A 208 -12.28 10.23 -5.87
CA TRP A 208 -12.65 10.10 -4.46
C TRP A 208 -11.79 10.99 -3.56
N LEU A 209 -10.48 11.04 -3.85
CA LEU A 209 -9.57 11.96 -3.17
C LEU A 209 -9.68 13.35 -3.80
N THR A 210 -10.19 14.31 -3.05
CA THR A 210 -10.26 15.71 -3.51
C THR A 210 -8.86 16.32 -3.61
N ARG A 211 -8.71 17.38 -4.42
CA ARG A 211 -7.44 18.08 -4.60
C ARG A 211 -6.87 18.63 -3.29
N ASP A 212 -7.73 19.12 -2.38
CA ASP A 212 -7.28 19.66 -1.09
C ASP A 212 -6.75 18.56 -0.16
N ARG A 213 -7.40 17.40 -0.13
CA ARG A 213 -6.92 16.24 0.63
C ARG A 213 -5.64 15.66 0.04
N HIS A 214 -5.56 15.59 -1.29
CA HIS A 214 -4.31 15.22 -1.99
C HIS A 214 -3.16 16.16 -1.59
N ARG A 215 -3.42 17.47 -1.53
CA ARG A 215 -2.44 18.47 -1.11
C ARG A 215 -1.97 18.23 0.33
N ALA A 216 -2.89 17.97 1.25
CA ALA A 216 -2.56 17.71 2.65
C ALA A 216 -1.68 16.46 2.82
N ILE A 217 -1.98 15.39 2.08
CA ILE A 217 -1.15 14.18 2.08
C ILE A 217 0.23 14.45 1.49
N LEU A 218 0.29 15.12 0.35
CA LEU A 218 1.56 15.43 -0.32
C LEU A 218 2.45 16.34 0.55
N GLU A 219 1.84 17.26 1.31
CA GLU A 219 2.55 18.11 2.27
C GLU A 219 3.14 17.29 3.42
N ALA A 220 2.38 16.31 3.93
CA ALA A 220 2.89 15.37 4.92
C ALA A 220 4.04 14.51 4.35
N MET A 221 3.93 14.02 3.10
CA MET A 221 5.00 13.28 2.41
C MET A 221 6.26 14.14 2.23
N TRP A 222 6.09 15.41 1.86
CA TRP A 222 7.22 16.34 1.71
C TRP A 222 7.89 16.65 3.07
N GLY A 223 7.14 16.55 4.17
CA GLY A 223 7.64 16.66 5.53
C GLY A 223 8.34 15.42 6.08
N GLN A 224 8.09 14.24 5.50
CA GLN A 224 8.64 12.97 5.99
C GLN A 224 10.16 12.90 5.79
N ARG A 225 10.86 12.33 6.79
CA ARG A 225 12.31 12.14 6.80
C ARG A 225 12.61 10.64 6.80
N THR A 226 12.78 10.08 5.61
CA THR A 226 12.95 8.63 5.43
C THR A 226 14.22 8.10 6.09
N ALA A 227 15.31 8.84 6.05
CA ALA A 227 16.56 8.45 6.71
C ALA A 227 16.41 8.26 8.23
N GLU A 228 15.61 9.11 8.89
CA GLU A 228 15.31 8.97 10.32
C GLU A 228 14.48 7.73 10.61
N LEU A 229 13.51 7.43 9.74
CA LEU A 229 12.69 6.22 9.85
C LEU A 229 13.52 4.95 9.65
N TRP A 230 14.41 4.93 8.66
CA TRP A 230 15.32 3.81 8.45
C TRP A 230 16.25 3.55 9.65
N ALA A 231 16.77 4.59 10.25
CA ALA A 231 17.61 4.48 11.46
C ALA A 231 16.83 3.97 12.69
N ALA A 232 15.53 4.27 12.75
CA ALA A 232 14.66 3.88 13.84
C ALA A 232 13.94 2.53 13.63
N LEU A 233 13.93 1.98 12.42
CA LEU A 233 13.24 0.73 12.10
C LEU A 233 13.79 -0.46 12.88
N ARG A 234 12.89 -1.31 13.42
CA ARG A 234 13.25 -2.49 14.22
C ARG A 234 12.52 -3.77 13.78
N VAL A 235 11.78 -3.70 12.68
CA VAL A 235 11.03 -4.84 12.14
C VAL A 235 11.60 -5.25 10.78
N PRO A 236 11.54 -6.55 10.43
CA PRO A 236 12.00 -7.05 9.14
C PRO A 236 11.35 -6.31 7.96
N VAL A 237 12.11 -6.13 6.87
CA VAL A 237 11.62 -5.39 5.71
C VAL A 237 11.99 -6.06 4.38
N LEU A 238 10.99 -6.15 3.49
CA LEU A 238 11.21 -6.42 2.06
C LEU A 238 11.05 -5.09 1.30
N ILE A 239 12.07 -4.70 0.57
CA ILE A 239 12.06 -3.53 -0.30
C ILE A 239 11.90 -4.01 -1.74
N VAL A 240 10.86 -3.53 -2.41
CA VAL A 240 10.51 -3.90 -3.79
C VAL A 240 10.53 -2.64 -4.66
N PRO A 241 11.72 -2.14 -5.03
CA PRO A 241 11.81 -0.99 -5.91
C PRO A 241 11.56 -1.40 -7.36
N VAL A 242 11.01 -0.47 -8.14
CA VAL A 242 10.73 -0.70 -9.56
C VAL A 242 11.70 0.11 -10.42
N ASP A 243 12.39 -0.57 -11.31
CA ASP A 243 13.19 0.02 -12.37
C ASP A 243 12.29 0.34 -13.58
N GLY A 244 11.96 1.62 -13.74
CA GLY A 244 11.18 2.16 -14.86
C GLY A 244 12.05 2.67 -16.01
N GLY A 245 13.33 2.28 -16.07
CA GLY A 245 14.31 2.73 -17.07
C GLY A 245 15.24 3.83 -16.57
N GLU A 246 16.04 4.39 -17.46
CA GLU A 246 17.06 5.40 -17.12
C GLU A 246 16.45 6.78 -16.84
N THR A 247 15.93 6.98 -15.66
CA THR A 247 15.37 8.26 -15.19
C THR A 247 16.08 8.73 -13.92
N ASP A 248 15.95 10.02 -13.60
CA ASP A 248 16.48 10.54 -12.33
C ASP A 248 15.77 9.93 -11.12
N TRP A 249 14.50 9.55 -11.27
CA TRP A 249 13.76 8.80 -10.25
C TRP A 249 14.34 7.40 -10.01
N THR A 250 14.70 6.69 -11.07
CA THR A 250 15.34 5.37 -10.95
C THR A 250 16.70 5.47 -10.27
N LYS A 251 17.50 6.49 -10.64
CA LYS A 251 18.79 6.74 -9.96
C LYS A 251 18.61 7.06 -8.48
N ALA A 252 17.63 7.90 -8.13
CA ALA A 252 17.32 8.22 -6.75
C ALA A 252 16.86 6.98 -5.98
N LYS A 253 16.06 6.09 -6.59
CA LYS A 253 15.66 4.82 -5.96
C LYS A 253 16.85 3.91 -5.68
N HIS A 254 17.83 3.82 -6.60
CA HIS A 254 19.06 3.05 -6.36
C HIS A 254 19.82 3.59 -5.16
N ALA A 255 20.06 4.90 -5.10
CA ALA A 255 20.74 5.53 -3.98
C ALA A 255 19.97 5.34 -2.65
N GLY A 256 18.64 5.46 -2.69
CA GLY A 256 17.77 5.24 -1.52
C GLY A 256 17.78 3.79 -1.05
N ALA A 257 17.78 2.82 -1.96
CA ALA A 257 17.87 1.39 -1.63
C ALA A 257 19.23 1.05 -1.00
N GLU A 258 20.33 1.55 -1.55
CA GLU A 258 21.67 1.38 -0.96
C GLU A 258 21.75 1.99 0.45
N ALA A 259 21.18 3.18 0.64
CA ALA A 259 21.14 3.81 1.97
C ALA A 259 20.30 3.01 2.97
N ALA A 260 19.17 2.46 2.53
CA ALA A 260 18.31 1.60 3.35
C ALA A 260 19.03 0.30 3.74
N GLU A 261 19.70 -0.37 2.78
CA GLU A 261 20.51 -1.58 3.06
C GLU A 261 21.64 -1.30 4.06
N ALA A 262 22.32 -0.15 3.92
CA ALA A 262 23.36 0.26 4.87
C ALA A 262 22.81 0.48 6.28
N ALA A 263 21.64 1.13 6.41
CA ALA A 263 20.98 1.34 7.69
C ALA A 263 20.55 0.01 8.35
N LEU A 264 19.99 -0.93 7.57
CA LEU A 264 19.61 -2.27 8.03
C LEU A 264 20.84 -3.08 8.47
N GLY A 265 21.92 -3.06 7.68
CA GLY A 265 23.17 -3.72 8.05
C GLY A 265 23.78 -3.19 9.34
N GLY A 266 23.68 -1.87 9.58
CA GLY A 266 24.13 -1.22 10.81
C GLY A 266 23.27 -1.53 12.05
N SER A 267 21.98 -1.75 11.88
CA SER A 267 21.03 -2.05 12.96
C SER A 267 20.82 -3.53 13.24
N GLY A 268 21.29 -4.42 12.35
CA GLY A 268 21.03 -5.86 12.43
C GLY A 268 19.59 -6.27 12.12
N VAL A 269 18.76 -5.36 11.64
CA VAL A 269 17.37 -5.64 11.23
C VAL A 269 17.37 -6.46 9.94
N PRO A 270 16.68 -7.62 9.88
CA PRO A 270 16.58 -8.39 8.65
C PRO A 270 15.95 -7.58 7.52
N GLY A 271 16.61 -7.52 6.38
CA GLY A 271 16.09 -6.83 5.22
C GLY A 271 16.54 -7.46 3.92
N ARG A 272 15.74 -7.24 2.88
CA ARG A 272 16.02 -7.69 1.52
C ARG A 272 15.56 -6.65 0.53
N VAL A 273 16.33 -6.46 -0.54
CA VAL A 273 15.93 -5.69 -1.73
C VAL A 273 15.68 -6.64 -2.89
N TRP A 274 14.52 -6.49 -3.54
CA TRP A 274 14.13 -7.30 -4.70
C TRP A 274 13.63 -6.38 -5.81
N TRP A 275 14.48 -6.10 -6.79
CA TRP A 275 14.16 -5.20 -7.89
C TRP A 275 13.20 -5.82 -8.90
N PHE A 276 12.19 -5.03 -9.28
CA PHE A 276 11.28 -5.33 -10.39
C PHE A 276 11.55 -4.41 -11.57
N LYS A 277 11.17 -4.86 -12.76
CA LYS A 277 11.08 -4.02 -13.96
C LYS A 277 9.62 -3.81 -14.32
N GLY A 278 9.21 -2.57 -14.52
CA GLY A 278 7.83 -2.26 -14.86
C GLY A 278 7.40 -0.85 -14.48
N ASP A 279 6.08 -0.70 -14.31
CA ASP A 279 5.47 0.55 -13.91
C ASP A 279 5.55 0.78 -12.39
N HIS A 280 5.39 2.03 -11.98
CA HIS A 280 5.26 2.41 -10.58
C HIS A 280 4.16 1.62 -9.84
N ASP A 281 3.07 1.29 -10.53
CA ASP A 281 1.97 0.48 -10.02
C ASP A 281 2.16 -1.02 -10.31
N ILE A 282 3.35 -1.55 -10.01
CA ILE A 282 3.75 -2.94 -10.27
C ILE A 282 2.77 -3.97 -9.69
N HIS A 283 2.10 -3.64 -8.58
CA HIS A 283 1.08 -4.48 -7.93
C HIS A 283 -0.17 -4.67 -8.79
N ALA A 284 -0.48 -3.70 -9.64
CA ALA A 284 -1.54 -3.78 -10.63
C ALA A 284 -1.05 -4.35 -11.97
N GLN A 285 0.18 -4.00 -12.39
CA GLN A 285 0.77 -4.45 -13.65
C GLN A 285 1.18 -5.94 -13.61
N ARG A 286 1.87 -6.36 -12.54
CA ARG A 286 2.44 -7.71 -12.39
C ARG A 286 2.06 -8.37 -11.06
N PRO A 287 0.75 -8.52 -10.78
CA PRO A 287 0.28 -8.99 -9.48
C PRO A 287 0.75 -10.38 -9.12
N ALA A 288 0.90 -11.28 -10.10
CA ALA A 288 1.36 -12.65 -9.87
C ALA A 288 2.83 -12.68 -9.42
N GLU A 289 3.69 -11.90 -10.07
CA GLU A 289 5.11 -11.84 -9.73
C GLU A 289 5.30 -11.21 -8.33
N LEU A 290 4.56 -10.15 -8.03
CA LEU A 290 4.63 -9.54 -6.70
C LEU A 290 4.13 -10.46 -5.61
N ALA A 291 2.98 -11.13 -5.81
CA ALA A 291 2.48 -12.10 -4.84
C ALA A 291 3.48 -13.22 -4.58
N GLU A 292 4.14 -13.76 -5.61
CA GLU A 292 5.17 -14.77 -5.46
C GLU A 292 6.40 -14.25 -4.69
N ALA A 293 6.82 -13.00 -4.91
CA ALA A 293 7.91 -12.40 -4.15
C ALA A 293 7.57 -12.28 -2.64
N LEU A 294 6.33 -11.89 -2.32
CA LEU A 294 5.84 -11.82 -0.93
C LEU A 294 5.85 -13.20 -0.27
N LEU A 295 5.31 -14.20 -0.96
CA LEU A 295 5.26 -15.59 -0.48
C LEU A 295 6.66 -16.20 -0.36
N ALA A 296 7.57 -15.89 -1.27
CA ALA A 296 8.95 -16.35 -1.22
C ALA A 296 9.68 -15.78 0.00
N ALA A 297 9.53 -14.47 0.25
CA ALA A 297 10.11 -13.82 1.42
C ALA A 297 9.62 -14.43 2.75
N ASP A 298 8.32 -14.77 2.83
CA ASP A 298 7.75 -15.44 4.00
C ASP A 298 8.29 -16.88 4.16
N ARG A 299 8.28 -17.69 3.08
CA ARG A 299 8.82 -19.07 3.09
C ARG A 299 10.30 -19.13 3.47
N GLU A 300 11.07 -18.12 3.09
CA GLU A 300 12.49 -17.99 3.44
C GLU A 300 12.71 -17.43 4.84
N GLY A 301 11.64 -17.21 5.61
CA GLY A 301 11.68 -16.84 7.01
C GLY A 301 11.95 -15.36 7.30
N LEU A 302 11.85 -14.46 6.28
CA LEU A 302 12.10 -13.03 6.50
C LEU A 302 11.17 -12.47 7.61
N PHE A 303 9.91 -12.92 7.66
CA PHE A 303 8.90 -12.45 8.61
C PHE A 303 8.67 -13.39 9.79
N SER A 304 9.51 -14.42 9.98
CA SER A 304 9.36 -15.42 11.06
C SER A 304 10.06 -15.04 12.35
N GLY A 305 10.91 -14.00 12.35
CA GLY A 305 11.71 -13.60 13.50
C GLY A 305 10.86 -13.02 14.64
N ALA A 306 11.19 -13.41 15.88
CA ALA A 306 10.81 -12.62 17.05
C ALA A 306 11.48 -11.24 16.94
N VAL A 307 10.80 -10.19 17.38
CA VAL A 307 11.43 -8.88 17.60
C VAL A 307 12.62 -9.12 18.51
N THR A 308 13.84 -8.85 18.03
CA THR A 308 15.02 -8.87 18.89
C THR A 308 14.84 -7.74 19.91
N GLU A 309 14.79 -8.10 21.19
CA GLU A 309 14.73 -7.16 22.33
C GLU A 309 15.90 -6.17 22.33
#